data_a5e6fdf89621f7a38590e91cb730e83c
#
_entry.id   a5e6fdf89621f7a38590e91cb730e83c
#
_cell.length_a   1.000
_cell.length_b   1.000
_cell.length_c   1.000
_cell.angle_alpha   90.00
_cell.angle_beta   90.00
_cell.angle_gamma   90.00
#
_symmetry.space_group_name_H-M   'P 1'
#
loop_
_entity.id
_entity.type
_entity.pdbx_description
1 polymer ?
#
loop_
_entity_poly.entity_id
_entity_poly.type
_entity_poly.pdbx_seq_one_letter_code
_entity_poly.pdbx_strand_id
1 'polypeptide(L)'
;MNNKQFKGLQIAILNGTGFSGWHGGLGDSNRVNQRYQFMVGGQFVSHPGGITDYEIKIIDSTDAITKNIRDFTVKNTEQYYMLIDPNVKVLAVSEFKNETYQKSDKLKLEQINYLDIDVENDIKGSIMPVVWKKHYGKGRIFYSSIGHNLSDFDTYEVMNIQMRGFRWASEGKYREKENIISPIFNE
;
A
#
# COMPACT_ATOMS: atom_id res chain seq x y z
N MET A 1 11.57 14.58 -1.23
CA MET A 1 11.40 15.37 0.02
C MET A 1 12.77 15.55 0.69
N ASN A 2 13.16 16.76 1.07
CA ASN A 2 14.44 16.98 1.78
C ASN A 2 14.30 16.65 3.28
N ASN A 3 15.44 16.55 3.97
CA ASN A 3 15.47 16.17 5.40
C ASN A 3 14.65 17.08 6.32
N LYS A 4 14.61 18.40 6.05
CA LYS A 4 13.84 19.36 6.85
C LYS A 4 12.34 19.16 6.66
N GLN A 5 11.91 18.96 5.43
CA GLN A 5 10.50 18.67 5.10
C GLN A 5 10.05 17.35 5.71
N PHE A 6 10.87 16.30 5.60
CA PHE A 6 10.59 15.02 6.21
C PHE A 6 10.47 15.10 7.72
N LYS A 7 11.40 15.80 8.39
CA LYS A 7 11.34 16.00 9.83
C LYS A 7 10.05 16.72 10.27
N GLY A 8 9.62 17.73 9.52
CA GLY A 8 8.36 18.44 9.77
C GLY A 8 7.15 17.52 9.65
N LEU A 9 7.07 16.73 8.56
CA LEU A 9 6.02 15.74 8.35
C LEU A 9 5.99 14.70 9.48
N GLN A 10 7.15 14.13 9.81
CA GLN A 10 7.27 13.12 10.87
C GLN A 10 6.78 13.65 12.22
N ILE A 11 7.17 14.87 12.59
CA ILE A 11 6.72 15.51 13.83
C ILE A 11 5.20 15.71 13.83
N ALA A 12 4.63 16.16 12.72
CA ALA A 12 3.18 16.35 12.60
C ALA A 12 2.43 15.04 12.82
N ILE A 13 2.88 13.94 12.18
CA ILE A 13 2.26 12.63 12.33
C ILE A 13 2.43 12.09 13.75
N LEU A 14 3.61 12.16 14.32
CA LEU A 14 3.85 11.75 15.72
C LEU A 14 2.91 12.47 16.70
N ASN A 15 2.48 13.68 16.39
CA ASN A 15 1.54 14.47 17.19
C ASN A 15 0.06 14.28 16.81
N GLY A 16 -0.27 13.33 15.93
CA GLY A 16 -1.64 12.93 15.67
C GLY A 16 -2.21 13.32 14.31
N THR A 17 -1.42 13.96 13.43
CA THR A 17 -1.85 14.21 12.05
C THR A 17 -1.98 12.88 11.30
N GLY A 18 -3.09 12.68 10.60
CA GLY A 18 -3.24 11.56 9.69
C GLY A 18 -2.39 11.72 8.43
N PHE A 19 -1.88 10.60 7.92
CA PHE A 19 -1.14 10.57 6.68
C PHE A 19 -1.59 9.37 5.84
N SER A 20 -1.99 9.62 4.62
CA SER A 20 -2.58 8.59 3.77
C SER A 20 -2.25 8.82 2.31
N GLY A 21 -2.27 7.75 1.54
CA GLY A 21 -2.04 7.79 0.11
C GLY A 21 -2.12 6.42 -0.52
N TRP A 22 -1.81 6.39 -1.80
CA TRP A 22 -1.89 5.16 -2.56
C TRP A 22 -0.74 5.03 -3.55
N HIS A 23 -0.55 3.80 -4.03
CA HIS A 23 0.38 3.43 -5.08
C HIS A 23 1.75 4.07 -4.90
N GLY A 24 2.38 4.50 -5.99
CA GLY A 24 3.71 5.13 -5.96
C GLY A 24 3.78 6.44 -5.16
N GLY A 25 2.65 7.13 -4.98
CA GLY A 25 2.61 8.38 -4.22
C GLY A 25 3.08 8.25 -2.77
N LEU A 26 2.84 7.11 -2.15
CA LEU A 26 3.35 6.79 -0.81
C LEU A 26 4.35 5.62 -0.83
N GLY A 27 3.97 4.50 -1.43
CA GLY A 27 4.72 3.25 -1.33
C GLY A 27 6.06 3.27 -2.05
N ASP A 28 6.19 4.08 -3.09
CA ASP A 28 7.43 4.23 -3.87
C ASP A 28 8.17 5.55 -3.60
N SER A 29 7.65 6.37 -2.70
CA SER A 29 8.27 7.63 -2.34
C SER A 29 9.42 7.43 -1.36
N ASN A 30 10.45 8.26 -1.49
CA ASN A 30 11.57 8.33 -0.54
C ASN A 30 12.26 6.98 -0.26
N ARG A 31 12.54 6.19 -1.28
CA ARG A 31 13.12 4.83 -1.24
C ARG A 31 14.37 4.70 -0.35
N VAL A 32 15.17 5.75 -0.21
CA VAL A 32 16.40 5.75 0.60
C VAL A 32 16.19 6.18 2.05
N ASN A 33 14.96 6.54 2.44
CA ASN A 33 14.66 7.02 3.78
C ASN A 33 13.97 5.94 4.61
N GLN A 34 14.73 5.19 5.38
CA GLN A 34 14.22 4.10 6.22
C GLN A 34 13.13 4.57 7.20
N ARG A 35 13.28 5.76 7.81
CA ARG A 35 12.27 6.30 8.74
C ARG A 35 10.94 6.57 8.04
N TYR A 36 10.99 6.99 6.77
CA TYR A 36 9.79 7.14 5.96
C TYR A 36 9.12 5.79 5.71
N GLN A 37 9.89 4.77 5.38
CA GLN A 37 9.39 3.42 5.14
C GLN A 37 8.70 2.84 6.38
N PHE A 38 9.33 2.95 7.55
CA PHE A 38 8.71 2.55 8.82
C PHE A 38 7.44 3.36 9.15
N MET A 39 7.43 4.64 8.80
CA MET A 39 6.25 5.49 9.00
C MET A 39 5.09 5.02 8.12
N VAL A 40 5.32 4.76 6.83
CA VAL A 40 4.29 4.34 5.87
C VAL A 40 3.91 2.86 6.07
N GLY A 41 4.84 2.03 6.50
CA GLY A 41 4.62 0.61 6.74
C GLY A 41 5.01 -0.30 5.58
N GLY A 42 5.71 0.22 4.57
CA GLY A 42 6.21 -0.59 3.48
C GLY A 42 7.03 0.21 2.47
N GLN A 43 7.68 -0.54 1.57
CA GLN A 43 8.50 0.00 0.50
C GLN A 43 8.28 -0.78 -0.78
N PHE A 44 8.03 -0.10 -1.87
CA PHE A 44 7.97 -0.67 -3.21
C PHE A 44 9.30 -1.35 -3.58
N VAL A 45 9.20 -2.51 -4.19
CA VAL A 45 10.32 -3.26 -4.76
C VAL A 45 10.21 -3.26 -6.28
N SER A 46 9.08 -3.81 -6.79
CA SER A 46 8.82 -3.93 -8.22
C SER A 46 7.33 -4.13 -8.50
N HIS A 47 6.93 -4.13 -9.77
CA HIS A 47 5.61 -4.53 -10.25
C HIS A 47 5.77 -5.67 -11.28
N PRO A 48 6.08 -6.90 -10.82
CA PRO A 48 6.29 -8.03 -11.71
C PRO A 48 5.05 -8.29 -12.56
N GLY A 49 5.27 -8.56 -13.85
CA GLY A 49 4.18 -8.73 -14.81
C GLY A 49 3.68 -7.42 -15.44
N GLY A 50 4.18 -6.25 -15.02
CA GLY A 50 3.79 -4.96 -15.57
C GLY A 50 2.31 -4.64 -15.34
N ILE A 51 1.58 -4.38 -16.42
CA ILE A 51 0.13 -4.12 -16.39
C ILE A 51 -0.61 -5.44 -16.51
N THR A 52 -1.43 -5.76 -15.51
CA THR A 52 -2.14 -7.05 -15.40
C THR A 52 -3.49 -6.90 -14.72
N ASP A 53 -4.30 -7.96 -14.78
CA ASP A 53 -5.50 -8.13 -13.96
C ASP A 53 -5.14 -8.96 -12.74
N TYR A 54 -5.61 -8.58 -11.55
CA TYR A 54 -5.39 -9.37 -10.35
C TYR A 54 -6.53 -9.23 -9.34
N GLU A 55 -6.69 -10.29 -8.55
CA GLU A 55 -7.72 -10.38 -7.51
C GLU A 55 -7.25 -9.74 -6.21
N ILE A 56 -8.15 -9.01 -5.57
CA ILE A 56 -8.00 -8.48 -4.22
C ILE A 56 -8.88 -9.29 -3.28
N LYS A 57 -8.27 -9.86 -2.25
CA LYS A 57 -8.96 -10.61 -1.20
C LYS A 57 -9.04 -9.79 0.08
N ILE A 58 -10.24 -9.61 0.60
CA ILE A 58 -10.49 -8.91 1.86
C ILE A 58 -10.24 -9.88 3.00
N ILE A 59 -9.28 -9.56 3.87
CA ILE A 59 -8.93 -10.42 5.01
C ILE A 59 -9.51 -9.94 6.34
N ASP A 60 -9.96 -8.69 6.43
CA ASP A 60 -10.68 -8.17 7.60
C ASP A 60 -11.95 -7.42 7.15
N SER A 61 -13.05 -8.15 7.04
CA SER A 61 -14.36 -7.59 6.65
C SER A 61 -15.06 -6.85 7.80
N THR A 62 -14.51 -6.85 9.00
CA THR A 62 -15.05 -6.15 10.16
C THR A 62 -14.52 -4.73 10.30
N ASP A 63 -13.39 -4.44 9.68
CA ASP A 63 -12.77 -3.12 9.72
C ASP A 63 -13.62 -2.08 8.99
N ALA A 64 -13.70 -0.87 9.54
CA ALA A 64 -14.52 0.21 8.97
C ALA A 64 -14.14 0.57 7.52
N ILE A 65 -12.88 0.32 7.12
CA ILE A 65 -12.40 0.60 5.76
C ILE A 65 -12.92 -0.45 4.78
N THR A 66 -12.92 -1.72 5.16
CA THR A 66 -13.24 -2.86 4.30
C THR A 66 -14.61 -3.48 4.57
N LYS A 67 -15.36 -2.95 5.54
CA LYS A 67 -16.71 -3.44 5.89
C LYS A 67 -17.65 -3.42 4.68
N ASN A 68 -18.31 -4.55 4.44
CA ASN A 68 -19.20 -4.77 3.31
C ASN A 68 -18.52 -4.68 1.92
N ILE A 69 -17.21 -4.72 1.87
CA ILE A 69 -16.46 -4.95 0.63
C ILE A 69 -16.23 -6.46 0.50
N ARG A 70 -16.51 -7.01 -0.67
CA ARG A 70 -16.20 -8.39 -1.04
C ARG A 70 -14.90 -8.44 -1.83
N ASP A 71 -14.37 -9.64 -2.04
CA ASP A 71 -13.26 -9.86 -2.97
C ASP A 71 -13.64 -9.35 -4.35
N PHE A 72 -12.68 -8.75 -5.04
CA PHE A 72 -12.89 -8.12 -6.36
C PHE A 72 -11.63 -8.21 -7.21
N THR A 73 -11.77 -7.94 -8.50
CA THR A 73 -10.66 -7.89 -9.45
C THR A 73 -10.43 -6.46 -9.90
N VAL A 74 -9.18 -6.02 -9.87
CA VAL A 74 -8.72 -4.84 -10.58
C VAL A 74 -8.14 -5.24 -11.92
N LYS A 75 -8.32 -4.37 -12.93
CA LYS A 75 -7.99 -4.71 -14.31
C LYS A 75 -7.03 -3.70 -14.92
N ASN A 76 -6.13 -4.20 -15.75
CA ASN A 76 -5.24 -3.37 -16.57
C ASN A 76 -4.44 -2.36 -15.72
N THR A 77 -3.87 -2.85 -14.60
CA THR A 77 -3.16 -2.02 -13.63
C THR A 77 -1.91 -2.71 -13.08
N GLU A 78 -1.08 -2.01 -12.32
CA GLU A 78 0.14 -2.56 -11.73
C GLU A 78 -0.14 -3.28 -10.41
N GLN A 79 0.38 -4.52 -10.29
CA GLN A 79 0.43 -5.25 -9.02
C GLN A 79 1.80 -5.05 -8.36
N TYR A 80 1.83 -4.40 -7.19
CA TYR A 80 3.07 -4.13 -6.48
C TYR A 80 3.56 -5.31 -5.62
N TYR A 81 4.84 -5.65 -5.80
CA TYR A 81 5.59 -6.40 -4.79
C TYR A 81 6.31 -5.42 -3.86
N MET A 82 6.14 -5.60 -2.55
CA MET A 82 6.61 -4.64 -1.54
C MET A 82 7.31 -5.34 -0.37
N LEU A 83 8.26 -4.67 0.24
CA LEU A 83 8.72 -5.00 1.60
C LEU A 83 7.74 -4.37 2.59
N ILE A 84 7.19 -5.18 3.49
CA ILE A 84 6.14 -4.77 4.42
C ILE A 84 6.62 -4.83 5.86
N ASP A 85 6.36 -3.79 6.63
CA ASP A 85 6.56 -3.74 8.07
C ASP A 85 5.58 -4.72 8.77
N PRO A 86 6.06 -5.67 9.58
CA PRO A 86 5.20 -6.62 10.29
C PRO A 86 4.19 -5.96 11.26
N ASN A 87 4.38 -4.69 11.60
CA ASN A 87 3.46 -3.95 12.50
C ASN A 87 2.26 -3.31 11.78
N VAL A 88 2.07 -3.53 10.48
CA VAL A 88 0.87 -3.04 9.80
C VAL A 88 -0.33 -3.93 10.11
N LYS A 89 -1.51 -3.32 10.24
CA LYS A 89 -2.78 -4.06 10.19
C LYS A 89 -3.20 -4.21 8.74
N VAL A 90 -3.00 -5.40 8.17
CA VAL A 90 -3.39 -5.72 6.80
C VAL A 90 -4.90 -5.86 6.73
N LEU A 91 -5.52 -5.28 5.70
CA LEU A 91 -6.96 -5.30 5.45
C LEU A 91 -7.33 -6.08 4.18
N ALA A 92 -6.45 -6.04 3.18
CA ALA A 92 -6.61 -6.80 1.94
C ALA A 92 -5.25 -7.26 1.40
N VAL A 93 -5.28 -8.36 0.67
CA VAL A 93 -4.11 -8.99 0.06
C VAL A 93 -4.38 -9.33 -1.40
N SER A 94 -3.30 -9.58 -2.14
CA SER A 94 -3.35 -10.13 -3.50
C SER A 94 -2.31 -11.23 -3.64
N GLU A 95 -2.60 -12.23 -4.46
CA GLU A 95 -1.69 -13.34 -4.76
C GLU A 95 -1.04 -13.11 -6.12
N PHE A 96 0.25 -13.36 -6.24
CA PHE A 96 0.95 -13.39 -7.51
C PHE A 96 0.70 -14.71 -8.23
N LYS A 97 -0.13 -14.67 -9.31
CA LYS A 97 -0.49 -15.83 -10.14
C LYS A 97 0.18 -15.71 -11.51
N ASN A 98 1.07 -16.65 -11.86
CA ASN A 98 1.80 -16.63 -13.14
C ASN A 98 0.94 -16.65 -14.41
N GLU A 99 -0.35 -16.94 -14.30
CA GLU A 99 -1.22 -17.15 -15.47
C GLU A 99 -1.62 -15.86 -16.19
N THR A 100 -1.42 -14.70 -15.52
CA THR A 100 -1.85 -13.40 -16.03
C THR A 100 -0.74 -12.56 -16.66
N TYR A 101 0.51 -12.98 -16.53
CA TYR A 101 1.63 -12.22 -17.09
C TYR A 101 1.69 -12.39 -18.61
N GLN A 102 1.31 -11.37 -19.35
CA GLN A 102 1.41 -11.38 -20.79
C GLN A 102 2.88 -11.37 -21.20
N LYS A 103 3.27 -12.33 -22.05
CA LYS A 103 4.60 -12.44 -22.66
C LYS A 103 4.96 -11.25 -23.58
N SER A 104 4.19 -10.16 -23.58
CA SER A 104 4.31 -9.05 -24.52
C SER A 104 5.58 -8.22 -24.38
N ASP A 105 6.31 -8.35 -23.29
CA ASP A 105 7.48 -7.50 -23.02
C ASP A 105 8.84 -8.14 -23.31
N LYS A 106 8.88 -9.30 -23.96
CA LYS A 106 10.17 -9.88 -24.44
C LYS A 106 10.95 -8.95 -25.37
N LEU A 107 10.29 -8.01 -26.02
CA LEU A 107 10.94 -7.05 -26.92
C LEU A 107 11.53 -5.83 -26.22
N LYS A 108 11.21 -5.60 -24.95
CA LYS A 108 11.84 -4.53 -24.14
C LYS A 108 13.03 -5.04 -23.32
N LEU A 109 13.30 -6.34 -23.33
CA LEU A 109 14.35 -6.99 -22.55
C LEU A 109 15.78 -6.54 -22.91
N GLU A 110 15.99 -5.96 -24.09
CA GLU A 110 17.30 -5.41 -24.45
C GLU A 110 17.65 -4.08 -23.76
N GLN A 111 16.68 -3.45 -23.09
CA GLN A 111 16.85 -2.17 -22.39
C GLN A 111 16.62 -2.26 -20.87
N ILE A 112 16.16 -3.38 -20.36
CA ILE A 112 15.84 -3.56 -18.93
C ILE A 112 17.01 -4.28 -18.26
N ASN A 113 17.44 -3.70 -17.13
CA ASN A 113 18.45 -4.27 -16.25
C ASN A 113 18.12 -5.72 -15.90
N TYR A 114 19.16 -6.53 -15.71
CA TYR A 114 19.21 -7.95 -15.38
C TYR A 114 18.24 -8.46 -14.29
N LEU A 115 17.38 -7.62 -13.74
CA LEU A 115 16.60 -7.89 -12.52
C LEU A 115 15.15 -8.32 -12.79
N ASP A 116 14.66 -8.23 -14.03
CA ASP A 116 13.25 -8.55 -14.33
C ASP A 116 13.07 -9.89 -15.08
N ILE A 117 14.15 -10.62 -15.30
CA ILE A 117 14.08 -11.94 -15.94
C ILE A 117 13.72 -12.98 -14.90
N ASP A 118 12.54 -13.58 -15.04
CA ASP A 118 12.01 -14.67 -14.22
C ASP A 118 11.61 -14.35 -12.76
N VAL A 119 11.50 -13.06 -12.38
CA VAL A 119 11.01 -12.67 -11.05
C VAL A 119 9.63 -13.25 -10.74
N GLU A 120 8.80 -13.43 -11.76
CA GLU A 120 7.46 -14.03 -11.61
C GLU A 120 7.52 -15.46 -11.05
N ASN A 121 8.54 -16.24 -11.43
CA ASN A 121 8.72 -17.58 -10.90
C ASN A 121 9.17 -17.57 -9.44
N ASP A 122 10.01 -16.61 -9.06
CA ASP A 122 10.52 -16.48 -7.69
C ASP A 122 9.43 -16.10 -6.70
N ILE A 123 8.40 -15.39 -7.15
CA ILE A 123 7.32 -14.86 -6.29
C ILE A 123 5.98 -15.58 -6.48
N LYS A 124 5.88 -16.57 -7.38
CA LYS A 124 4.65 -17.31 -7.63
C LYS A 124 4.03 -17.84 -6.35
N GLY A 125 2.74 -17.56 -6.16
CA GLY A 125 1.99 -17.94 -4.96
C GLY A 125 2.25 -17.04 -3.75
N SER A 126 3.12 -16.04 -3.86
CA SER A 126 3.31 -15.07 -2.78
C SER A 126 2.06 -14.26 -2.54
N ILE A 127 1.66 -14.14 -1.28
CA ILE A 127 0.52 -13.33 -0.85
C ILE A 127 1.05 -11.98 -0.38
N MET A 128 0.68 -10.92 -1.08
CA MET A 128 1.15 -9.57 -0.82
C MET A 128 0.06 -8.70 -0.19
N PRO A 129 0.31 -8.06 0.95
CA PRO A 129 -0.54 -7.00 1.46
C PRO A 129 -0.68 -5.87 0.45
N VAL A 130 -1.92 -5.50 0.13
CA VAL A 130 -2.23 -4.42 -0.82
C VAL A 130 -2.96 -3.26 -0.18
N VAL A 131 -3.63 -3.48 0.96
CA VAL A 131 -4.27 -2.43 1.76
C VAL A 131 -3.90 -2.65 3.22
N TRP A 132 -3.39 -1.61 3.86
CA TRP A 132 -3.12 -1.65 5.29
C TRP A 132 -3.31 -0.30 5.99
N LYS A 133 -3.35 -0.38 7.30
CA LYS A 133 -3.30 0.77 8.18
C LYS A 133 -2.36 0.52 9.35
N LYS A 134 -1.87 1.57 9.95
CA LYS A 134 -1.06 1.50 11.18
C LYS A 134 -1.13 2.83 11.94
N HIS A 135 -0.56 2.84 13.14
CA HIS A 135 -0.25 4.07 13.83
C HIS A 135 1.25 4.36 13.74
N TYR A 136 1.61 5.63 13.75
CA TYR A 136 2.98 6.10 13.88
C TYR A 136 2.98 7.22 14.93
N GLY A 137 3.41 6.92 16.16
CA GLY A 137 3.11 7.76 17.30
C GLY A 137 1.58 7.88 17.51
N LYS A 138 1.08 9.10 17.60
CA LYS A 138 -0.36 9.39 17.72
C LYS A 138 -1.08 9.49 16.37
N GLY A 139 -0.32 9.51 15.26
CA GLY A 139 -0.87 9.65 13.91
C GLY A 139 -1.36 8.33 13.33
N ARG A 140 -2.30 8.44 12.38
CA ARG A 140 -2.87 7.34 11.64
C ARG A 140 -2.35 7.31 10.23
N ILE A 141 -1.87 6.15 9.81
CA ILE A 141 -1.35 5.91 8.46
C ILE A 141 -2.31 4.95 7.74
N PHE A 142 -2.72 5.32 6.55
CA PHE A 142 -3.45 4.43 5.63
C PHE A 142 -2.71 4.37 4.29
N TYR A 143 -2.59 3.18 3.76
CA TYR A 143 -2.00 2.93 2.45
C TYR A 143 -2.77 1.88 1.66
N SER A 144 -2.85 2.11 0.35
CA SER A 144 -3.29 1.14 -0.64
C SER A 144 -2.28 1.08 -1.78
N SER A 145 -1.83 -0.10 -2.20
CA SER A 145 -1.00 -0.24 -3.40
C SER A 145 -1.80 -0.23 -4.70
N ILE A 146 -3.13 -0.16 -4.63
CA ILE A 146 -4.04 -0.11 -5.78
C ILE A 146 -4.18 1.34 -6.24
N GLY A 147 -4.26 1.58 -7.56
CA GLY A 147 -4.53 2.90 -8.11
C GLY A 147 -3.40 3.46 -8.98
N HIS A 148 -2.84 2.63 -9.86
CA HIS A 148 -1.86 3.08 -10.86
C HIS A 148 -2.47 4.08 -11.83
N ASN A 149 -3.67 3.78 -12.33
CA ASN A 149 -4.43 4.64 -13.23
C ASN A 149 -5.62 5.29 -12.52
N LEU A 150 -6.07 6.45 -13.01
CA LEU A 150 -7.29 7.07 -12.50
C LEU A 150 -8.52 6.19 -12.70
N SER A 151 -8.56 5.42 -13.79
CA SER A 151 -9.63 4.45 -14.08
C SER A 151 -9.76 3.33 -13.03
N ASP A 152 -8.73 3.04 -12.25
CA ASP A 152 -8.81 2.06 -11.16
C ASP A 152 -9.85 2.49 -10.11
N PHE A 153 -10.05 3.80 -9.95
CA PHE A 153 -11.04 4.38 -9.03
C PHE A 153 -12.48 4.35 -9.54
N ASP A 154 -12.69 3.96 -10.81
CA ASP A 154 -14.04 3.67 -11.33
C ASP A 154 -14.58 2.36 -10.75
N THR A 155 -13.69 1.50 -10.22
CA THR A 155 -14.07 0.30 -9.47
C THR A 155 -14.61 0.71 -8.10
N TYR A 156 -15.86 0.32 -7.83
CA TYR A 156 -16.59 0.71 -6.60
C TYR A 156 -15.80 0.37 -5.33
N GLU A 157 -15.22 -0.81 -5.25
CA GLU A 157 -14.45 -1.30 -4.11
C GLU A 157 -13.19 -0.47 -3.89
N VAL A 158 -12.44 -0.16 -4.95
CA VAL A 158 -11.24 0.67 -4.90
C VAL A 158 -11.56 2.05 -4.35
N MET A 159 -12.54 2.73 -4.95
CA MET A 159 -12.96 4.07 -4.51
C MET A 159 -13.39 4.07 -3.04
N ASN A 160 -14.21 3.08 -2.62
CA ASN A 160 -14.68 3.03 -1.24
C ASN A 160 -13.57 2.76 -0.24
N ILE A 161 -12.66 1.82 -0.51
CA ILE A 161 -11.51 1.54 0.34
C ILE A 161 -10.68 2.81 0.49
N GLN A 162 -10.40 3.49 -0.60
CA GLN A 162 -9.57 4.69 -0.61
C GLN A 162 -10.21 5.83 0.21
N MET A 163 -11.47 6.13 -0.05
CA MET A 163 -12.19 7.21 0.65
C MET A 163 -12.36 6.92 2.14
N ARG A 164 -12.67 5.67 2.50
CA ARG A 164 -12.79 5.26 3.90
C ARG A 164 -11.43 5.28 4.62
N GLY A 165 -10.36 4.88 3.92
CA GLY A 165 -9.00 4.96 4.43
C GLY A 165 -8.56 6.39 4.72
N PHE A 166 -8.81 7.31 3.80
CA PHE A 166 -8.54 8.74 3.98
C PHE A 166 -9.33 9.31 5.15
N ARG A 167 -10.62 8.98 5.22
CA ARG A 167 -11.48 9.41 6.31
C ARG A 167 -10.94 8.88 7.66
N TRP A 168 -10.64 7.60 7.75
CA TRP A 168 -10.10 7.00 8.97
C TRP A 168 -8.80 7.68 9.42
N ALA A 169 -7.89 7.97 8.49
CA ALA A 169 -6.64 8.66 8.81
C ALA A 169 -6.90 10.09 9.29
N SER A 170 -7.75 10.85 8.59
CA SER A 170 -8.02 12.27 8.91
C SER A 170 -8.79 12.46 10.22
N GLU A 171 -9.70 11.56 10.56
CA GLU A 171 -10.48 11.61 11.81
C GLU A 171 -9.61 11.49 13.06
N GLY A 172 -8.39 10.96 12.95
CA GLY A 172 -7.48 10.81 14.06
C GLY A 172 -7.18 12.11 14.80
N LYS A 173 -7.14 13.25 14.09
CA LYS A 173 -6.85 14.55 14.70
C LYS A 173 -7.96 15.08 15.63
N TYR A 174 -9.19 14.59 15.48
CA TYR A 174 -10.35 15.04 16.28
C TYR A 174 -10.65 14.16 17.47
N ARG A 175 -9.90 13.06 17.66
CA ARG A 175 -10.08 12.16 18.78
C ARG A 175 -9.23 12.62 19.97
N GLU A 176 -9.66 12.26 21.16
CA GLU A 176 -8.84 12.44 22.36
C GLU A 176 -7.54 11.64 22.22
N LYS A 177 -6.43 12.22 22.68
CA LYS A 177 -5.08 11.69 22.47
C LYS A 177 -4.91 10.26 23.00
N GLU A 178 -5.60 9.91 24.07
CA GLU A 178 -5.57 8.59 24.70
C GLU A 178 -6.13 7.49 23.80
N ASN A 179 -7.10 7.84 22.94
CA ASN A 179 -7.73 6.90 22.00
C ASN A 179 -6.98 6.72 20.67
N ILE A 180 -5.89 7.45 20.47
CA ILE A 180 -5.14 7.46 19.20
C ILE A 180 -3.84 6.67 19.34
N ILE A 181 -3.33 6.52 20.55
CA ILE A 181 -2.06 5.83 20.80
C ILE A 181 -2.24 4.34 20.51
N SER A 182 -1.48 3.84 19.57
CA SER A 182 -1.43 2.41 19.29
C SER A 182 -0.43 1.72 20.20
N PRO A 183 -0.76 0.58 20.78
CA PRO A 183 0.20 -0.24 21.52
C PRO A 183 1.25 -0.92 20.64
N ILE A 184 1.20 -0.78 19.32
CA ILE A 184 2.10 -1.46 18.39
C ILE A 184 3.56 -1.03 18.58
N PHE A 185 3.79 0.17 19.10
CA PHE A 185 5.11 0.68 19.44
C PHE A 185 5.24 0.90 20.95
N ASN A 186 4.71 -0.01 21.74
CA ASN A 186 5.05 -0.03 23.15
C ASN A 186 6.54 -0.24 23.30
N GLU A 187 7.16 0.62 24.07
CA GLU A 187 8.56 0.57 24.45
C GLU A 187 8.95 -0.77 25.06
#